data_a77666655ce92b8f46661601f106af3d
#
_entry.id   a77666655ce92b8f46661601f106af3d
#
_cell.length_a   1.000
_cell.length_b   1.000
_cell.length_c   1.000
_cell.angle_alpha   90.00
_cell.angle_beta   90.00
_cell.angle_gamma   90.00
#
_symmetry.space_group_name_H-M   'P 1'
#
loop_
_entity.id
_entity.type
_entity.pdbx_description
1 polymer ?
#
loop_
_entity_poly.entity_id
_entity_poly.type
_entity_poly.pdbx_seq_one_letter_code
_entity_poly.pdbx_strand_id
1 'polypeptide(L)'
;MKKTVKSIICAVLCVIIMLLSFSSCSKANKMTEENVINTVATVETALKEFDTDTLNQYVSSTTLDYIIKFASSHDQFAQLGKAIFADLQLEVKSVDLENQTVTLSVSNSKLDKVASIFTEGLKAKYSNVELLKKLNDDSFLTQSLDVLLESIKNVNVKTDAEVTVKVQKGKKNLVLALDETAEDAVSGGALGAIKKIYS
;
A
#
# COMPACT_ATOMS: atom_id res chain seq x y z
N MET A 1 -3.91 35.85 10.89
CA MET A 1 -5.15 35.41 10.22
C MET A 1 -5.05 35.17 8.70
N LYS A 2 -4.11 35.76 7.94
CA LYS A 2 -4.02 35.54 6.45
C LYS A 2 -3.37 34.21 6.01
N LYS A 3 -2.56 33.53 6.86
CA LYS A 3 -1.90 32.26 6.50
C LYS A 3 -2.81 31.02 6.64
N THR A 4 -3.73 31.01 7.59
CA THR A 4 -4.69 29.92 7.82
C THR A 4 -5.74 29.81 6.72
N VAL A 5 -6.19 30.93 6.16
CA VAL A 5 -7.19 30.95 5.08
C VAL A 5 -6.64 30.37 3.78
N LYS A 6 -5.36 30.63 3.44
CA LYS A 6 -4.73 30.06 2.23
C LYS A 6 -4.56 28.53 2.32
N SER A 7 -4.26 28.00 3.51
CA SER A 7 -4.13 26.55 3.71
C SER A 7 -5.47 25.82 3.59
N ILE A 8 -6.55 26.44 4.09
CA ILE A 8 -7.91 25.86 3.99
C ILE A 8 -8.41 25.92 2.54
N ILE A 9 -8.12 26.98 1.79
CA ILE A 9 -8.51 27.10 0.38
C ILE A 9 -7.78 26.04 -0.47
N CYS A 10 -6.49 25.77 -0.20
CA CYS A 10 -5.74 24.75 -0.90
C CYS A 10 -6.29 23.34 -0.64
N ALA A 11 -6.62 23.03 0.64
CA ALA A 11 -7.22 21.75 1.02
C ALA A 11 -8.62 21.55 0.40
N VAL A 12 -9.45 22.60 0.36
CA VAL A 12 -10.77 22.56 -0.26
C VAL A 12 -10.67 22.42 -1.78
N LEU A 13 -9.68 23.06 -2.44
CA LEU A 13 -9.45 22.92 -3.88
C LEU A 13 -9.03 21.48 -4.24
N CYS A 14 -8.17 20.84 -3.44
CA CYS A 14 -7.78 19.43 -3.65
C CYS A 14 -8.99 18.47 -3.52
N VAL A 15 -9.89 18.70 -2.57
CA VAL A 15 -11.11 17.87 -2.39
C VAL A 15 -12.10 18.07 -3.54
N ILE A 16 -12.22 19.29 -4.09
CA ILE A 16 -13.13 19.58 -5.22
C ILE A 16 -12.61 18.95 -6.51
N ILE A 17 -11.30 18.88 -6.73
CA ILE A 17 -10.70 18.20 -7.89
C ILE A 17 -10.97 16.70 -7.85
N MET A 18 -10.99 16.07 -6.67
CA MET A 18 -11.32 14.63 -6.51
C MET A 18 -12.79 14.32 -6.83
N LEU A 19 -13.72 15.26 -6.66
CA LEU A 19 -15.15 15.02 -6.86
C LEU A 19 -15.62 15.19 -8.33
N LEU A 20 -14.80 15.73 -9.23
CA LEU A 20 -15.18 15.98 -10.62
C LEU A 20 -14.76 14.89 -11.62
N SER A 21 -14.10 13.82 -11.16
CA SER A 21 -13.50 12.80 -12.04
C SER A 21 -14.39 11.58 -12.32
N PHE A 22 -15.62 11.51 -11.82
CA PHE A 22 -16.45 10.30 -11.95
C PHE A 22 -17.32 10.17 -13.21
N SER A 23 -17.08 10.96 -14.25
CA SER A 23 -17.91 10.92 -15.45
C SER A 23 -17.15 10.61 -16.73
N SER A 24 -16.41 9.48 -16.77
CA SER A 24 -15.97 8.90 -18.04
C SER A 24 -15.79 7.39 -17.94
N CYS A 25 -16.89 6.66 -17.94
CA CYS A 25 -16.92 5.19 -17.77
C CYS A 25 -16.38 4.36 -18.96
N SER A 26 -15.88 4.97 -20.06
CA SER A 26 -15.49 4.20 -21.25
C SER A 26 -14.02 4.27 -21.64
N LYS A 27 -13.15 4.94 -20.86
CA LYS A 27 -11.74 5.19 -21.23
C LYS A 27 -10.72 5.03 -20.09
N ALA A 28 -11.10 4.54 -18.95
CA ALA A 28 -10.20 4.47 -17.78
C ALA A 28 -8.99 3.53 -17.96
N ASN A 29 -9.02 2.63 -18.93
CA ASN A 29 -7.88 1.77 -19.28
C ASN A 29 -7.01 2.33 -20.42
N LYS A 30 -7.25 3.56 -20.89
CA LYS A 30 -6.36 4.19 -21.86
C LYS A 30 -5.09 4.66 -21.16
N MET A 31 -3.95 4.43 -21.80
CA MET A 31 -2.67 4.95 -21.34
C MET A 31 -2.60 6.44 -21.64
N THR A 32 -3.00 7.27 -20.69
CA THR A 32 -2.92 8.73 -20.70
C THR A 32 -2.40 9.20 -19.36
N GLU A 33 -1.74 10.35 -19.33
CA GLU A 33 -1.20 10.92 -18.09
C GLU A 33 -2.30 11.09 -17.02
N GLU A 34 -3.44 11.62 -17.40
CA GLU A 34 -4.60 11.79 -16.51
C GLU A 34 -5.05 10.45 -15.90
N ASN A 35 -5.18 9.40 -16.70
CA ASN A 35 -5.59 8.09 -16.19
C ASN A 35 -4.52 7.44 -15.29
N VAL A 36 -3.23 7.67 -15.56
CA VAL A 36 -2.14 7.21 -14.70
C VAL A 36 -2.22 7.92 -13.33
N ILE A 37 -2.35 9.25 -13.33
CA ILE A 37 -2.49 10.05 -12.10
C ILE A 37 -3.72 9.58 -11.29
N ASN A 38 -4.86 9.40 -11.95
CA ASN A 38 -6.08 8.91 -11.29
C ASN A 38 -5.91 7.49 -10.73
N THR A 39 -5.18 6.63 -11.45
CA THR A 39 -4.86 5.28 -10.98
C THR A 39 -3.99 5.32 -9.72
N VAL A 40 -2.97 6.18 -9.68
CA VAL A 40 -2.11 6.35 -8.49
C VAL A 40 -2.94 6.81 -7.29
N ALA A 41 -3.79 7.82 -7.46
CA ALA A 41 -4.65 8.32 -6.39
C ALA A 41 -5.64 7.27 -5.89
N THR A 42 -6.20 6.45 -6.81
CA THR A 42 -7.09 5.33 -6.46
C THR A 42 -6.33 4.27 -5.65
N VAL A 43 -5.12 3.92 -6.07
CA VAL A 43 -4.28 2.94 -5.38
C VAL A 43 -3.85 3.45 -4.00
N GLU A 44 -3.47 4.72 -3.86
CA GLU A 44 -3.15 5.31 -2.55
C GLU A 44 -4.32 5.16 -1.58
N THR A 45 -5.50 5.57 -2.01
CA THR A 45 -6.73 5.46 -1.19
C THR A 45 -7.03 4.01 -0.83
N ALA A 46 -6.98 3.10 -1.81
CA ALA A 46 -7.26 1.69 -1.61
C ALA A 46 -6.24 1.01 -0.67
N LEU A 47 -4.96 1.40 -0.72
CA LEU A 47 -3.95 0.91 0.22
C LEU A 47 -4.23 1.41 1.65
N LYS A 48 -4.52 2.69 1.83
CA LYS A 48 -4.82 3.28 3.15
C LYS A 48 -6.07 2.67 3.80
N GLU A 49 -7.10 2.43 3.02
CA GLU A 49 -8.35 1.82 3.47
C GLU A 49 -8.26 0.29 3.50
N PHE A 50 -7.20 -0.26 2.90
CA PHE A 50 -7.02 -1.67 2.62
C PHE A 50 -8.25 -2.30 1.95
N ASP A 51 -8.76 -1.59 0.92
CA ASP A 51 -9.85 -2.05 0.07
C ASP A 51 -9.36 -3.14 -0.89
N THR A 52 -9.53 -4.38 -0.47
CA THR A 52 -9.03 -5.56 -1.20
C THR A 52 -9.64 -5.72 -2.58
N ASP A 53 -10.90 -5.29 -2.78
CA ASP A 53 -11.58 -5.40 -4.08
C ASP A 53 -10.99 -4.40 -5.08
N THR A 54 -10.72 -3.18 -4.65
CA THR A 54 -10.05 -2.16 -5.47
C THR A 54 -8.59 -2.54 -5.70
N LEU A 55 -7.87 -2.99 -4.68
CA LEU A 55 -6.47 -3.41 -4.81
C LEU A 55 -6.31 -4.53 -5.85
N ASN A 56 -7.15 -5.55 -5.82
CA ASN A 56 -7.15 -6.65 -6.81
C ASN A 56 -7.37 -6.17 -8.26
N GLN A 57 -7.98 -5.00 -8.45
CA GLN A 57 -8.24 -4.45 -9.79
C GLN A 57 -7.13 -3.52 -10.28
N TYR A 58 -6.49 -2.78 -9.36
CA TYR A 58 -5.60 -1.67 -9.68
C TYR A 58 -4.13 -1.93 -9.38
N VAL A 59 -3.81 -3.00 -8.65
CA VAL A 59 -2.44 -3.36 -8.26
C VAL A 59 -2.12 -4.77 -8.72
N SER A 60 -0.89 -4.99 -9.16
CA SER A 60 -0.26 -6.29 -9.35
C SER A 60 0.98 -6.34 -8.48
N SER A 61 0.98 -7.20 -7.46
CA SER A 61 2.04 -7.31 -6.47
C SER A 61 2.01 -8.71 -5.86
N THR A 62 3.13 -9.41 -5.88
CA THR A 62 3.18 -10.79 -5.37
C THR A 62 2.98 -10.84 -3.86
N THR A 63 3.63 -9.95 -3.11
CA THR A 63 3.57 -9.96 -1.65
C THR A 63 2.22 -9.45 -1.15
N LEU A 64 1.70 -8.38 -1.76
CA LEU A 64 0.42 -7.81 -1.37
C LEU A 64 -0.74 -8.79 -1.67
N ASP A 65 -0.68 -9.52 -2.79
CA ASP A 65 -1.69 -10.53 -3.15
C ASP A 65 -1.82 -11.62 -2.07
N TYR A 66 -0.71 -12.04 -1.45
CA TYR A 66 -0.76 -12.97 -0.32
C TYR A 66 -1.49 -12.36 0.89
N ILE A 67 -1.17 -11.12 1.25
CA ILE A 67 -1.80 -10.44 2.39
C ILE A 67 -3.30 -10.23 2.13
N ILE A 68 -3.68 -9.82 0.93
CA ILE A 68 -5.09 -9.65 0.53
C ILE A 68 -5.84 -10.98 0.64
N LYS A 69 -5.23 -12.08 0.19
CA LYS A 69 -5.82 -13.41 0.28
C LYS A 69 -6.09 -13.83 1.73
N PHE A 70 -5.16 -13.57 2.65
CA PHE A 70 -5.36 -13.87 4.07
C PHE A 70 -6.36 -12.90 4.71
N ALA A 71 -6.36 -11.63 4.34
CA ALA A 71 -7.31 -10.64 4.84
C ALA A 71 -8.78 -10.98 4.52
N SER A 72 -9.03 -11.69 3.43
CA SER A 72 -10.39 -12.15 3.09
C SER A 72 -10.94 -13.21 4.06
N SER A 73 -10.09 -13.86 4.83
CA SER A 73 -10.44 -14.92 5.78
C SER A 73 -10.21 -14.54 7.25
N HIS A 74 -9.41 -13.51 7.51
CA HIS A 74 -8.99 -13.11 8.86
C HIS A 74 -8.92 -11.58 8.97
N ASP A 75 -9.81 -10.98 9.74
CA ASP A 75 -9.90 -9.53 9.97
C ASP A 75 -8.60 -8.90 10.49
N GLN A 76 -7.78 -9.67 11.20
CA GLN A 76 -6.49 -9.22 11.71
C GLN A 76 -5.52 -8.80 10.59
N PHE A 77 -5.55 -9.49 9.44
CA PHE A 77 -4.73 -9.11 8.28
C PHE A 77 -5.24 -7.84 7.60
N ALA A 78 -6.55 -7.61 7.59
CA ALA A 78 -7.10 -6.36 7.09
C ALA A 78 -6.69 -5.18 7.98
N GLN A 79 -6.70 -5.36 9.31
CA GLN A 79 -6.22 -4.35 10.26
C GLN A 79 -4.72 -4.09 10.11
N LEU A 80 -3.92 -5.14 9.90
CA LEU A 80 -2.49 -5.02 9.64
C LEU A 80 -2.24 -4.22 8.35
N GLY A 81 -2.95 -4.54 7.26
CA GLY A 81 -2.85 -3.80 6.01
C GLY A 81 -3.13 -2.31 6.20
N LYS A 82 -4.24 -1.97 6.87
CA LYS A 82 -4.57 -0.57 7.20
C LYS A 82 -3.48 0.12 8.02
N ALA A 83 -2.90 -0.56 9.00
CA ALA A 83 -1.85 0.01 9.83
C ALA A 83 -0.54 0.24 9.05
N ILE A 84 -0.16 -0.67 8.15
CA ILE A 84 1.03 -0.54 7.30
C ILE A 84 0.93 0.69 6.38
N PHE A 85 -0.23 0.95 5.83
CA PHE A 85 -0.41 2.00 4.82
C PHE A 85 -1.07 3.29 5.36
N ALA A 86 -1.30 3.40 6.67
CA ALA A 86 -2.02 4.54 7.28
C ALA A 86 -1.42 5.90 6.91
N ASP A 87 -0.09 5.99 6.90
CA ASP A 87 0.66 7.24 6.65
C ASP A 87 1.20 7.35 5.21
N LEU A 88 0.84 6.41 4.33
CA LEU A 88 1.28 6.39 2.94
C LEU A 88 0.87 7.67 2.20
N GLN A 89 1.78 8.22 1.44
CA GLN A 89 1.56 9.31 0.50
C GLN A 89 2.26 8.97 -0.82
N LEU A 90 1.54 9.07 -1.93
CA LEU A 90 2.05 8.87 -3.28
C LEU A 90 1.93 10.19 -4.06
N GLU A 91 3.06 10.72 -4.52
CA GLU A 91 3.09 11.90 -5.38
C GLU A 91 3.66 11.51 -6.74
N VAL A 92 2.92 11.77 -7.81
CA VAL A 92 3.41 11.55 -9.17
C VAL A 92 4.43 12.64 -9.52
N LYS A 93 5.66 12.23 -9.81
CA LYS A 93 6.74 13.11 -10.27
C LYS A 93 6.78 13.23 -11.79
N SER A 94 6.62 12.11 -12.49
CA SER A 94 6.57 12.09 -13.95
C SER A 94 5.83 10.85 -14.45
N VAL A 95 5.27 10.95 -15.65
CA VAL A 95 4.64 9.84 -16.37
C VAL A 95 5.36 9.67 -17.71
N ASP A 96 5.85 8.48 -17.97
CA ASP A 96 6.43 8.09 -19.25
C ASP A 96 5.44 7.17 -19.99
N LEU A 97 4.70 7.74 -20.92
CA LEU A 97 3.69 7.00 -21.68
C LEU A 97 4.31 6.05 -22.72
N GLU A 98 5.53 6.34 -23.19
CA GLU A 98 6.23 5.50 -24.16
C GLU A 98 6.71 4.21 -23.50
N ASN A 99 7.34 4.30 -22.32
CA ASN A 99 7.83 3.16 -21.56
C ASN A 99 6.75 2.59 -20.63
N GLN A 100 5.56 3.21 -20.55
CA GLN A 100 4.45 2.81 -19.70
C GLN A 100 4.88 2.72 -18.22
N THR A 101 5.53 3.78 -17.74
CA THR A 101 5.98 3.87 -16.34
C THR A 101 5.52 5.17 -15.70
N VAL A 102 5.46 5.17 -14.38
CA VAL A 102 5.24 6.36 -13.55
C VAL A 102 6.32 6.40 -12.48
N THR A 103 6.95 7.56 -12.32
CA THR A 103 7.87 7.82 -11.22
C THR A 103 7.10 8.47 -10.07
N LEU A 104 7.16 7.84 -8.90
CA LEU A 104 6.46 8.24 -7.69
C LEU A 104 7.46 8.66 -6.62
N SER A 105 7.18 9.78 -5.95
CA SER A 105 7.69 10.05 -4.62
C SER A 105 6.77 9.36 -3.62
N VAL A 106 7.33 8.50 -2.81
CA VAL A 106 6.61 7.69 -1.82
C VAL A 106 7.06 8.12 -0.44
N SER A 107 6.12 8.45 0.45
CA SER A 107 6.40 8.69 1.86
C SER A 107 5.49 7.79 2.71
N ASN A 108 6.05 7.14 3.73
CA ASN A 108 5.30 6.32 4.67
C ASN A 108 6.03 6.24 6.02
N SER A 109 5.39 5.68 7.04
CA SER A 109 6.05 5.30 8.29
C SER A 109 7.16 4.28 8.02
N LYS A 110 8.34 4.44 8.69
CA LYS A 110 9.48 3.54 8.53
C LYS A 110 9.29 2.27 9.36
N LEU A 111 8.78 1.23 8.74
CA LEU A 111 8.35 -0.01 9.40
C LEU A 111 9.34 -1.16 9.32
N ASP A 112 10.43 -1.02 8.58
CA ASP A 112 11.44 -2.07 8.33
C ASP A 112 11.95 -2.75 9.62
N LYS A 113 12.28 -1.96 10.64
CA LYS A 113 12.79 -2.48 11.91
C LYS A 113 11.72 -3.20 12.72
N VAL A 114 10.51 -2.62 12.82
CA VAL A 114 9.39 -3.22 13.55
C VAL A 114 9.01 -4.55 12.92
N ALA A 115 8.85 -4.57 11.60
CA ALA A 115 8.52 -5.78 10.86
C ALA A 115 9.63 -6.84 10.94
N SER A 116 10.92 -6.44 10.87
CA SER A 116 12.05 -7.37 11.01
C SER A 116 12.11 -7.98 12.40
N ILE A 117 12.00 -7.19 13.47
CA ILE A 117 12.02 -7.70 14.85
C ILE A 117 10.88 -8.69 15.07
N PHE A 118 9.68 -8.37 14.59
CA PHE A 118 8.52 -9.27 14.67
C PHE A 118 8.78 -10.59 13.92
N THR A 119 9.25 -10.50 12.67
CA THR A 119 9.54 -11.67 11.83
C THR A 119 10.62 -12.57 12.45
N GLU A 120 11.72 -11.98 12.91
CA GLU A 120 12.80 -12.69 13.58
C GLU A 120 12.33 -13.36 14.89
N GLY A 121 11.50 -12.66 15.66
CA GLY A 121 10.90 -13.19 16.87
C GLY A 121 9.99 -14.41 16.62
N LEU A 122 9.25 -14.41 15.52
CA LEU A 122 8.46 -15.57 15.10
C LEU A 122 9.35 -16.73 14.64
N LYS A 123 10.35 -16.46 13.79
CA LYS A 123 11.30 -17.48 13.29
C LYS A 123 12.14 -18.10 14.39
N ALA A 124 12.43 -17.38 15.48
CA ALA A 124 13.14 -17.92 16.62
C ALA A 124 12.31 -18.94 17.43
N LYS A 125 10.98 -18.86 17.34
CA LYS A 125 10.05 -19.73 18.10
C LYS A 125 9.43 -20.84 17.27
N TYR A 126 9.28 -20.64 15.97
CA TYR A 126 8.54 -21.53 15.08
C TYR A 126 9.29 -21.74 13.77
N SER A 127 9.26 -22.95 13.24
CA SER A 127 9.67 -23.24 11.86
C SER A 127 8.66 -22.64 10.86
N ASN A 128 9.08 -22.48 9.59
CA ASN A 128 8.18 -21.99 8.54
C ASN A 128 6.91 -22.83 8.39
N VAL A 129 7.03 -24.16 8.53
CA VAL A 129 5.89 -25.08 8.47
C VAL A 129 4.92 -24.88 9.64
N GLU A 130 5.43 -24.64 10.84
CA GLU A 130 4.60 -24.36 12.03
C GLU A 130 3.93 -22.98 11.89
N LEU A 131 4.62 -21.97 11.40
CA LEU A 131 4.03 -20.65 11.11
C LEU A 131 2.87 -20.75 10.13
N LEU A 132 3.04 -21.47 9.02
CA LEU A 132 1.96 -21.69 8.06
C LEU A 132 0.72 -22.37 8.66
N LYS A 133 0.92 -23.35 9.56
CA LYS A 133 -0.19 -23.99 10.29
C LYS A 133 -0.87 -23.01 11.25
N LYS A 134 -0.10 -22.15 11.91
CA LYS A 134 -0.60 -21.13 12.86
C LYS A 134 -1.34 -19.97 12.22
N LEU A 135 -1.19 -19.76 10.90
CA LEU A 135 -2.00 -18.78 10.17
C LEU A 135 -3.51 -19.13 10.14
N ASN A 136 -3.88 -20.36 10.50
CA ASN A 136 -5.29 -20.77 10.65
C ASN A 136 -5.73 -20.81 12.15
N ASP A 137 -4.90 -20.30 13.06
CA ASP A 137 -5.20 -20.23 14.50
C ASP A 137 -5.50 -18.76 14.86
N ASP A 138 -6.77 -18.41 14.97
CA ASP A 138 -7.24 -17.06 15.27
C ASP A 138 -6.68 -16.51 16.58
N SER A 139 -6.50 -17.37 17.59
CA SER A 139 -5.91 -16.97 18.87
C SER A 139 -4.44 -16.57 18.71
N PHE A 140 -3.68 -17.34 17.95
CA PHE A 140 -2.30 -17.02 17.64
C PHE A 140 -2.20 -15.73 16.81
N LEU A 141 -3.05 -15.57 15.79
CA LEU A 141 -3.08 -14.38 14.95
C LEU A 141 -3.40 -13.13 15.78
N THR A 142 -4.46 -13.18 16.58
CA THR A 142 -4.84 -12.06 17.45
C THR A 142 -3.69 -11.66 18.38
N GLN A 143 -3.14 -12.61 19.15
CA GLN A 143 -2.06 -12.30 20.09
C GLN A 143 -0.78 -11.79 19.41
N SER A 144 -0.43 -12.35 18.26
CA SER A 144 0.80 -11.98 17.57
C SER A 144 0.65 -10.64 16.84
N LEU A 145 -0.48 -10.40 16.16
CA LEU A 145 -0.69 -9.20 15.36
C LEU A 145 -1.05 -7.98 16.21
N ASP A 146 -1.71 -8.13 17.35
CA ASP A 146 -1.99 -7.01 18.27
C ASP A 146 -0.68 -6.34 18.74
N VAL A 147 0.33 -7.14 19.09
CA VAL A 147 1.65 -6.62 19.47
C VAL A 147 2.32 -5.88 18.31
N LEU A 148 2.19 -6.41 17.09
CA LEU A 148 2.74 -5.77 15.88
C LEU A 148 1.99 -4.46 15.58
N LEU A 149 0.68 -4.46 15.63
CA LEU A 149 -0.17 -3.29 15.40
C LEU A 149 0.15 -2.16 16.40
N GLU A 150 0.31 -2.47 17.68
CA GLU A 150 0.71 -1.49 18.67
C GLU A 150 2.11 -0.94 18.39
N SER A 151 3.04 -1.79 17.99
CA SER A 151 4.41 -1.37 17.62
C SER A 151 4.41 -0.45 16.39
N ILE A 152 3.59 -0.73 15.38
CA ILE A 152 3.44 0.11 14.18
C ILE A 152 2.90 1.50 14.56
N LYS A 153 1.87 1.58 15.39
CA LYS A 153 1.26 2.85 15.84
C LYS A 153 2.24 3.78 16.56
N ASN A 154 3.27 3.21 17.16
CA ASN A 154 4.29 3.97 17.90
C ASN A 154 5.46 4.43 17.01
N VAL A 155 5.46 4.15 15.72
CA VAL A 155 6.49 4.60 14.79
C VAL A 155 6.26 6.06 14.41
N ASN A 156 7.21 6.93 14.79
CA ASN A 156 7.17 8.37 14.50
C ASN A 156 8.18 8.80 13.42
N VAL A 157 8.87 7.85 12.81
CA VAL A 157 9.87 8.12 11.77
C VAL A 157 9.26 7.79 10.43
N LYS A 158 9.36 8.73 9.49
CA LYS A 158 8.97 8.52 8.08
C LYS A 158 10.17 8.11 7.24
N THR A 159 9.91 7.44 6.15
CA THR A 159 10.84 7.18 5.07
C THR A 159 10.29 7.77 3.79
N ASP A 160 11.18 8.33 2.99
CA ASP A 160 10.87 8.85 1.67
C ASP A 160 11.71 8.10 0.64
N ALA A 161 11.09 7.74 -0.47
CA ALA A 161 11.74 7.05 -1.57
C ALA A 161 11.20 7.54 -2.91
N GLU A 162 12.02 7.46 -3.96
CA GLU A 162 11.57 7.63 -5.33
C GLU A 162 11.62 6.27 -6.02
N VAL A 163 10.50 5.88 -6.63
CA VAL A 163 10.38 4.59 -7.32
C VAL A 163 9.73 4.75 -8.68
N THR A 164 10.17 3.93 -9.63
CA THR A 164 9.55 3.85 -10.96
C THR A 164 8.73 2.59 -11.06
N VAL A 165 7.43 2.76 -11.28
CA VAL A 165 6.45 1.68 -11.33
C VAL A 165 5.95 1.48 -12.75
N LYS A 166 5.84 0.24 -13.21
CA LYS A 166 5.21 -0.09 -14.49
C LYS A 166 3.70 0.09 -14.41
N VAL A 167 3.13 0.67 -15.48
CA VAL A 167 1.70 0.84 -15.65
C VAL A 167 1.22 -0.10 -16.75
N GLN A 168 0.30 -0.96 -16.44
CA GLN A 168 -0.25 -1.97 -17.37
C GLN A 168 -1.70 -1.66 -17.69
N LYS A 169 -2.16 -2.09 -18.87
CA LYS A 169 -3.58 -2.01 -19.23
C LYS A 169 -4.33 -3.20 -18.62
N GLY A 170 -5.22 -2.93 -17.69
CA GLY A 170 -6.18 -3.91 -17.19
C GLY A 170 -7.43 -3.99 -18.08
N LYS A 171 -8.40 -4.79 -17.64
CA LYS A 171 -9.67 -4.98 -18.40
C LYS A 171 -10.52 -3.70 -18.43
N LYS A 172 -10.58 -2.97 -17.33
CA LYS A 172 -11.44 -1.77 -17.17
C LYS A 172 -10.65 -0.51 -16.80
N ASN A 173 -9.47 -0.63 -16.22
CA ASN A 173 -8.64 0.42 -15.66
C ASN A 173 -7.16 0.17 -15.97
N LEU A 174 -6.28 1.08 -15.60
CA LEU A 174 -4.85 0.85 -15.54
C LEU A 174 -4.49 0.11 -14.24
N VAL A 175 -3.37 -0.60 -14.25
CA VAL A 175 -2.87 -1.40 -13.13
C VAL A 175 -1.43 -0.98 -12.84
N LEU A 176 -1.11 -0.68 -11.59
CA LEU A 176 0.26 -0.46 -11.13
C LEU A 176 0.91 -1.81 -10.81
N ALA A 177 1.99 -2.15 -11.50
CA ALA A 177 2.76 -3.36 -11.23
C ALA A 177 3.89 -3.02 -10.25
N LEU A 178 3.68 -3.33 -8.97
CA LEU A 178 4.65 -3.09 -7.91
C LEU A 178 5.67 -4.24 -7.91
N ASP A 179 6.93 -3.91 -8.20
CA ASP A 179 8.05 -4.80 -7.96
C ASP A 179 8.51 -4.73 -6.49
N GLU A 180 9.51 -5.52 -6.11
CA GLU A 180 10.02 -5.56 -4.73
C GLU A 180 10.45 -4.20 -4.20
N THR A 181 11.05 -3.36 -5.05
CA THR A 181 11.48 -2.01 -4.65
C THR A 181 10.28 -1.12 -4.35
N ALA A 182 9.27 -1.17 -5.21
CA ALA A 182 8.03 -0.41 -5.03
C ALA A 182 7.22 -0.95 -3.83
N GLU A 183 7.14 -2.28 -3.65
CA GLU A 183 6.52 -2.92 -2.47
C GLU A 183 7.17 -2.43 -1.17
N ASP A 184 8.51 -2.42 -1.11
CA ASP A 184 9.26 -1.93 0.06
C ASP A 184 8.99 -0.44 0.31
N ALA A 185 9.06 0.38 -0.72
CA ALA A 185 8.83 1.82 -0.59
C ALA A 185 7.42 2.13 -0.07
N VAL A 186 6.37 1.59 -0.70
CA VAL A 186 4.97 1.88 -0.32
C VAL A 186 4.62 1.36 1.08
N SER A 187 5.28 0.29 1.53
CA SER A 187 5.04 -0.31 2.85
C SER A 187 5.99 0.19 3.95
N GLY A 188 6.89 1.13 3.65
CA GLY A 188 7.93 1.55 4.60
C GLY A 188 8.86 0.40 5.03
N GLY A 189 9.10 -0.59 4.17
CA GLY A 189 9.92 -1.77 4.41
C GLY A 189 9.19 -2.97 5.03
N ALA A 190 7.90 -2.84 5.33
CA ALA A 190 7.14 -3.91 6.00
C ALA A 190 6.96 -5.15 5.10
N LEU A 191 6.63 -4.96 3.81
CA LEU A 191 6.41 -6.08 2.89
C LEU A 191 7.68 -6.90 2.65
N GLY A 192 8.84 -6.26 2.52
CA GLY A 192 10.12 -6.96 2.42
C GLY A 192 10.45 -7.79 3.66
N ALA A 193 10.13 -7.30 4.86
CA ALA A 193 10.30 -8.08 6.09
C ALA A 193 9.34 -9.27 6.18
N ILE A 194 8.07 -9.10 5.76
CA ILE A 194 7.07 -10.18 5.71
C ILE A 194 7.50 -11.25 4.69
N LYS A 195 8.01 -10.86 3.53
CA LYS A 195 8.49 -11.78 2.50
C LYS A 195 9.57 -12.73 3.02
N LYS A 196 10.45 -12.26 3.91
CA LYS A 196 11.48 -13.09 4.56
C LYS A 196 10.93 -14.23 5.42
N ILE A 197 9.62 -14.25 5.75
CA ILE A 197 8.99 -15.37 6.45
C ILE A 197 8.86 -16.57 5.51
N TYR A 198 8.64 -16.33 4.21
CA TYR A 198 8.33 -17.34 3.21
C TYR A 198 9.53 -17.72 2.32
N SER A 199 10.64 -17.00 2.43
CA SER A 199 11.89 -17.25 1.70
C SER A 199 12.92 -18.14 2.54
#